data_e4725b7a2553a60c3a9ac550d68ad2de
#
_entry.id   e4725b7a2553a60c3a9ac550d68ad2de
#
_cell.length_a   1.000
_cell.length_b   1.000
_cell.length_c   1.000
_cell.angle_alpha   90.00
_cell.angle_beta   90.00
_cell.angle_gamma   90.00
#
_symmetry.space_group_name_H-M   'P 1'
#
loop_
_entity.id
_entity.type
_entity.pdbx_description
1 polymer ?
#
loop_
_entity_poly.entity_id
_entity_poly.type
_entity_poly.pdbx_seq_one_letter_code
_entity_poly.pdbx_strand_id
1 'polypeptide(L)'
;MDEIRENMRRANPVEDLVHRTDSPFTASINGHPLPPKFKMPSLDSYDGTRDPFDHIATFKTTMHLQGVPNEIMCRAFPTTLKGPARVWFSKIPPNSVSSFEELSKLVVNNFIGR
;
A
#
# COMPACT_ATOMS: atom_id res chain seq x y z
N MET A 1 -19.02 20.99 20.90
CA MET A 1 -18.84 20.58 20.88
C MET A 1 -18.33 20.27 20.75
N ASP A 2 -18.11 19.99 20.38
CA ASP A 2 -17.77 19.50 20.24
C ASP A 2 -16.92 19.31 20.65
N GLU A 3 -16.57 19.47 21.01
CA GLU A 3 -16.02 19.04 21.31
C GLU A 3 -15.85 18.35 21.82
N ILE A 4 -16.35 18.23 22.16
CA ILE A 4 -16.33 17.30 22.37
C ILE A 4 -16.53 16.58 21.78
N ARG A 5 -16.81 16.63 21.21
CA ARG A 5 -16.82 16.02 20.49
C ARG A 5 -16.05 16.14 19.69
N GLU A 6 -15.46 16.85 19.55
CA GLU A 6 -14.72 16.89 19.07
C GLU A 6 -13.83 16.66 19.40
N ASN A 7 -13.66 16.76 20.01
CA ASN A 7 -12.92 16.31 20.42
C ASN A 7 -12.96 15.41 20.79
N MET A 8 -13.62 15.32 20.87
CA MET A 8 -13.79 14.29 21.06
C MET A 8 -13.75 13.51 20.04
N ARG A 9 -13.89 13.72 19.35
CA ARG A 9 -13.72 13.14 18.50
C ARG A 9 -12.53 12.73 18.20
N ARG A 10 -11.78 13.06 18.40
CA ARG A 10 -10.67 12.67 18.27
C ARG A 10 -10.25 11.74 19.02
N ALA A 11 -10.75 11.32 19.57
CA ALA A 11 -10.22 10.61 20.67
C ALA A 11 -10.48 9.14 20.69
N ASN A 12 -11.03 8.57 19.66
CA ASN A 12 -11.27 7.14 19.62
C ASN A 12 -10.15 6.43 18.87
N PRO A 13 -9.17 5.83 19.57
CA PRO A 13 -8.03 5.23 18.88
C PRO A 13 -8.40 4.07 17.97
N VAL A 14 -9.44 3.31 18.33
CA VAL A 14 -9.85 2.19 17.48
C VAL A 14 -10.40 2.69 16.16
N GLU A 15 -11.26 3.69 16.22
CA GLU A 15 -11.80 4.25 15.01
C GLU A 15 -10.72 4.94 14.18
N ASP A 16 -9.80 5.59 14.84
CA ASP A 16 -8.69 6.23 14.15
C ASP A 16 -7.87 5.19 13.37
N LEU A 17 -7.62 4.04 13.96
CA LEU A 17 -6.89 2.98 13.29
C LEU A 17 -7.67 2.42 12.10
N VAL A 18 -8.97 2.31 12.25
CA VAL A 18 -9.81 1.75 11.19
C VAL A 18 -9.95 2.72 10.02
N HIS A 19 -10.05 4.01 10.33
CA HIS A 19 -10.34 5.02 9.31
C HIS A 19 -9.16 5.92 9.00
N ARG A 20 -7.96 5.50 9.34
CA ARG A 20 -6.78 6.30 9.06
C ARG A 20 -6.70 6.65 7.61
N THR A 21 -6.26 7.87 7.37
CA THR A 21 -6.02 8.34 6.02
C THR A 21 -4.56 8.68 5.81
N ASP A 22 -3.69 8.21 6.72
CA ASP A 22 -2.25 8.47 6.61
C ASP A 22 -1.53 7.38 5.81
N SER A 23 -2.20 6.86 4.81
CA SER A 23 -1.60 5.99 3.83
C SER A 23 -0.37 6.66 3.20
N PRO A 24 0.67 5.89 2.83
CA PRO A 24 1.82 6.48 2.15
C PRO A 24 1.48 7.05 0.79
N PHE A 25 0.33 6.69 0.25
CA PHE A 25 -0.04 7.12 -1.09
C PHE A 25 -0.69 8.49 -1.09
N THR A 26 -0.53 9.20 -2.21
CA THR A 26 -1.20 10.48 -2.39
C THR A 26 -2.71 10.29 -2.54
N ALA A 27 -3.44 11.40 -2.44
CA ALA A 27 -4.90 11.35 -2.53
C ALA A 27 -5.36 10.82 -3.90
N SER A 28 -4.62 11.10 -4.96
CA SER A 28 -5.03 10.64 -6.28
C SER A 28 -4.98 9.12 -6.38
N ILE A 29 -4.06 8.49 -5.65
CA ILE A 29 -4.00 7.03 -5.60
C ILE A 29 -5.09 6.48 -4.70
N ASN A 30 -5.20 7.02 -3.50
CA ASN A 30 -6.18 6.52 -2.52
C ASN A 30 -7.62 6.68 -3.01
N GLY A 31 -7.88 7.75 -3.75
CA GLY A 31 -9.23 8.02 -4.23
C GLY A 31 -9.57 7.39 -5.57
N HIS A 32 -8.63 6.69 -6.18
CA HIS A 32 -8.89 6.08 -7.48
C HIS A 32 -9.87 4.91 -7.34
N PRO A 33 -10.97 4.89 -8.08
CA PRO A 33 -11.94 3.82 -7.94
C PRO A 33 -11.41 2.49 -8.44
N LEU A 34 -11.81 1.42 -7.78
CA LEU A 34 -11.46 0.07 -8.23
C LEU A 34 -12.28 -0.28 -9.46
N PRO A 35 -11.65 -0.87 -10.48
CA PRO A 35 -12.42 -1.36 -11.64
C PRO A 35 -13.42 -2.43 -11.20
N PRO A 36 -14.62 -2.47 -11.81
CA PRO A 36 -15.65 -3.41 -11.37
C PRO A 36 -15.24 -4.88 -11.43
N LYS A 37 -14.36 -5.21 -12.35
CA LYS A 37 -13.94 -6.61 -12.52
C LYS A 37 -12.55 -6.88 -11.97
N PHE A 38 -12.04 -5.97 -11.16
CA PHE A 38 -10.71 -6.16 -10.59
C PHE A 38 -10.70 -7.35 -9.64
N LYS A 39 -9.67 -8.17 -9.77
CA LYS A 39 -9.44 -9.31 -8.86
C LYS A 39 -8.09 -9.17 -8.21
N MET A 40 -8.07 -9.34 -6.89
CA MET A 40 -6.81 -9.30 -6.16
C MET A 40 -5.92 -10.44 -6.64
N PRO A 41 -4.64 -10.17 -6.94
CA PRO A 41 -3.75 -11.23 -7.41
C PRO A 41 -3.50 -12.27 -6.33
N SER A 42 -3.39 -13.53 -6.76
CA SER A 42 -3.08 -14.64 -5.87
C SER A 42 -1.58 -14.94 -5.98
N LEU A 43 -0.80 -14.23 -5.17
CA LEU A 43 0.65 -14.34 -5.20
C LEU A 43 1.16 -14.78 -3.84
N ASP A 44 2.34 -15.39 -3.83
CA ASP A 44 3.02 -15.66 -2.57
C ASP A 44 3.29 -14.35 -1.85
N SER A 45 3.02 -14.33 -0.56
CA SER A 45 3.29 -13.14 0.22
C SER A 45 4.79 -12.93 0.38
N TYR A 46 5.18 -11.65 0.40
CA TYR A 46 6.58 -11.27 0.49
C TYR A 46 6.88 -10.72 1.88
N ASP A 47 7.90 -11.24 2.55
CA ASP A 47 8.25 -10.80 3.90
C ASP A 47 9.56 -10.01 3.95
N GLY A 48 10.21 -9.84 2.83
CA GLY A 48 11.46 -9.08 2.77
C GLY A 48 12.72 -9.93 2.72
N THR A 49 12.60 -11.26 2.83
CA THR A 49 13.77 -12.12 2.85
C THR A 49 14.17 -12.65 1.48
N ARG A 50 13.32 -12.48 0.49
CA ARG A 50 13.62 -12.94 -0.86
C ARG A 50 13.93 -11.75 -1.74
N ASP A 51 14.15 -12.02 -3.02
CA ASP A 51 14.54 -10.99 -3.99
C ASP A 51 13.39 -10.02 -4.23
N PRO A 52 13.54 -8.75 -3.86
CA PRO A 52 12.47 -7.78 -4.08
C PRO A 52 12.20 -7.52 -5.57
N PHE A 53 13.22 -7.62 -6.41
CA PHE A 53 13.01 -7.44 -7.86
C PHE A 53 12.06 -8.52 -8.39
N ASP A 54 12.25 -9.75 -7.95
CA ASP A 54 11.43 -10.85 -8.44
C ASP A 54 9.98 -10.66 -8.00
N HIS A 55 9.78 -10.28 -6.75
CA HIS A 55 8.41 -10.08 -6.26
C HIS A 55 7.70 -8.96 -7.03
N ILE A 56 8.41 -7.85 -7.25
CA ILE A 56 7.83 -6.73 -7.97
C ILE A 56 7.53 -7.11 -9.42
N ALA A 57 8.46 -7.82 -10.06
CA ALA A 57 8.27 -8.22 -11.46
C ALA A 57 7.05 -9.13 -11.60
N THR A 58 6.90 -10.09 -10.69
CA THR A 58 5.77 -11.00 -10.71
C THR A 58 4.47 -10.23 -10.51
N PHE A 59 4.46 -9.32 -9.55
CA PHE A 59 3.28 -8.51 -9.28
C PHE A 59 2.89 -7.67 -10.49
N LYS A 60 3.86 -6.97 -11.09
CA LYS A 60 3.58 -6.13 -12.25
C LYS A 60 3.03 -6.94 -13.41
N THR A 61 3.63 -8.09 -13.69
CA THR A 61 3.17 -8.93 -14.77
C THR A 61 1.73 -9.38 -14.56
N THR A 62 1.43 -9.81 -13.33
CA THR A 62 0.09 -10.26 -13.00
C THR A 62 -0.93 -9.13 -13.15
N MET A 63 -0.57 -7.93 -12.67
CA MET A 63 -1.48 -6.80 -12.75
C MET A 63 -1.67 -6.30 -14.17
N HIS A 64 -0.61 -6.36 -14.98
CA HIS A 64 -0.72 -5.94 -16.38
C HIS A 64 -1.68 -6.84 -17.17
N LEU A 65 -1.80 -8.11 -16.78
CA LEU A 65 -2.76 -8.98 -17.43
C LEU A 65 -4.19 -8.50 -17.24
N GLN A 66 -4.46 -7.78 -16.17
CA GLN A 66 -5.78 -7.22 -15.93
C GLN A 66 -5.96 -5.83 -16.54
N GLY A 67 -4.87 -5.24 -17.03
CA GLY A 67 -4.95 -3.91 -17.62
C GLY A 67 -5.27 -2.81 -16.65
N VAL A 68 -4.91 -2.97 -15.38
CA VAL A 68 -5.25 -1.96 -14.38
C VAL A 68 -4.24 -0.83 -14.37
N PRO A 69 -4.66 0.38 -13.98
CA PRO A 69 -3.76 1.52 -13.95
C PRO A 69 -2.81 1.48 -12.77
N ASN A 70 -1.80 2.35 -12.85
CA ASN A 70 -0.78 2.50 -11.82
C ASN A 70 -1.38 2.66 -10.43
N GLU A 71 -2.43 3.45 -10.30
CA GLU A 71 -3.04 3.70 -8.99
C GLU A 71 -3.57 2.42 -8.34
N ILE A 72 -4.13 1.55 -9.15
CA ILE A 72 -4.66 0.29 -8.63
C ILE A 72 -3.52 -0.65 -8.24
N MET A 73 -2.44 -0.64 -9.01
CA MET A 73 -1.25 -1.42 -8.65
C MET A 73 -0.72 -0.97 -7.29
N CYS A 74 -0.66 0.33 -7.05
CA CYS A 74 -0.23 0.86 -5.76
C CYS A 74 -1.12 0.37 -4.63
N ARG A 75 -2.43 0.44 -4.83
CA ARG A 75 -3.38 0.06 -3.77
C ARG A 75 -3.37 -1.44 -3.48
N ALA A 76 -3.11 -2.23 -4.49
CA ALA A 76 -3.12 -3.69 -4.34
C ALA A 76 -1.82 -4.24 -3.75
N PHE A 77 -0.70 -3.56 -4.00
CA PHE A 77 0.60 -4.11 -3.64
C PHE A 77 0.75 -4.46 -2.17
N PRO A 78 0.31 -3.60 -1.23
CA PRO A 78 0.51 -3.91 0.20
C PRO A 78 -0.15 -5.19 0.66
N THR A 79 -1.18 -5.66 -0.04
CA THR A 79 -1.84 -6.91 0.32
C THR A 79 -0.96 -8.12 0.08
N THR A 80 0.12 -7.95 -0.69
CA THR A 80 1.07 -9.04 -0.95
C THR A 80 2.20 -9.08 0.07
N LEU A 81 2.19 -8.18 1.05
CA LEU A 81 3.26 -8.10 2.04
C LEU A 81 2.83 -8.77 3.34
N LYS A 82 3.80 -9.36 4.03
CA LYS A 82 3.56 -9.95 5.34
C LYS A 82 4.78 -9.73 6.22
N GLY A 83 4.61 -9.96 7.52
CA GLY A 83 5.70 -9.90 8.47
C GLY A 83 6.48 -8.61 8.41
N PRO A 84 7.82 -8.69 8.42
CA PRO A 84 8.66 -7.48 8.44
C PRO A 84 8.39 -6.53 7.28
N ALA A 85 8.06 -7.07 6.10
CA ALA A 85 7.78 -6.21 4.96
C ALA A 85 6.53 -5.37 5.18
N ARG A 86 5.51 -5.96 5.79
CA ARG A 86 4.28 -5.21 6.09
C ARG A 86 4.55 -4.15 7.16
N VAL A 87 5.35 -4.48 8.17
CA VAL A 87 5.71 -3.52 9.20
C VAL A 87 6.44 -2.34 8.59
N TRP A 88 7.41 -2.63 7.71
CA TRP A 88 8.15 -1.57 7.03
C TRP A 88 7.21 -0.67 6.24
N PHE A 89 6.28 -1.26 5.50
CA PHE A 89 5.35 -0.49 4.68
C PHE A 89 4.54 0.48 5.55
N SER A 90 4.13 0.03 6.72
CA SER A 90 3.30 0.85 7.61
C SER A 90 4.03 2.07 8.13
N LYS A 91 5.36 2.11 8.01
CA LYS A 91 6.16 3.22 8.50
C LYS A 91 6.51 4.24 7.43
N ILE A 92 6.08 4.03 6.19
CA ILE A 92 6.32 5.00 5.14
C ILE A 92 5.48 6.23 5.42
N PRO A 93 6.07 7.43 5.34
CA PRO A 93 5.32 8.65 5.67
C PRO A 93 4.10 8.83 4.77
N PRO A 94 3.04 9.47 5.30
CA PRO A 94 1.85 9.73 4.49
C PRO A 94 2.16 10.62 3.29
N ASN A 95 1.45 10.42 2.21
CA ASN A 95 1.51 11.24 1.00
C ASN A 95 2.89 11.27 0.35
N SER A 96 3.72 10.27 0.61
CA SER A 96 5.09 10.27 0.08
C SER A 96 5.25 9.46 -1.21
N VAL A 97 4.23 8.70 -1.60
CA VAL A 97 4.31 7.83 -2.77
C VAL A 97 3.23 8.22 -3.77
N SER A 98 3.64 8.65 -4.95
CA SER A 98 2.71 9.12 -5.98
C SER A 98 2.65 8.22 -7.21
N SER A 99 3.40 7.12 -7.23
CA SER A 99 3.35 6.20 -8.36
C SER A 99 3.85 4.83 -7.93
N PHE A 100 3.52 3.82 -8.72
CA PHE A 100 4.02 2.48 -8.44
C PHE A 100 5.53 2.40 -8.65
N GLU A 101 6.05 3.22 -9.57
CA GLU A 101 7.50 3.27 -9.76
C GLU A 101 8.21 3.72 -8.50
N GLU A 102 7.68 4.76 -7.85
CA GLU A 102 8.27 5.24 -6.59
C GLU A 102 8.19 4.17 -5.51
N LEU A 103 7.05 3.49 -5.42
CA LEU A 103 6.88 2.43 -4.44
C LEU A 103 7.89 1.30 -4.69
N SER A 104 8.05 0.92 -5.95
CA SER A 104 9.00 -0.14 -6.31
C SER A 104 10.42 0.22 -5.88
N LYS A 105 10.82 1.47 -6.09
CA LYS A 105 12.16 1.91 -5.69
C LYS A 105 12.34 1.83 -4.18
N LEU A 106 11.32 2.20 -3.43
CA LEU A 106 11.40 2.11 -1.98
C LEU A 106 11.54 0.67 -1.52
N VAL A 107 10.79 -0.23 -2.11
CA VAL A 107 10.85 -1.64 -1.76
C VAL A 107 12.24 -2.20 -2.05
N VAL A 108 12.75 -1.95 -3.24
CA VAL A 108 14.07 -2.45 -3.62
C VAL A 108 15.13 -1.88 -2.70
N ASN A 109 15.12 -0.57 -2.48
CA ASN A 109 16.13 0.06 -1.64
C ASN A 109 16.14 -0.47 -0.23
N ASN A 110 14.98 -0.82 0.29
CA ASN A 110 14.88 -1.29 1.66
C ASN A 110 15.28 -2.75 1.82
N PHE A 111 14.97 -3.57 0.83
CA PHE A 111 15.12 -5.02 0.99
C PHE A 111 16.26 -5.63 0.19
N ILE A 112 16.88 -4.87 -0.70
CA ILE A 112 17.99 -5.42 -1.47
C ILE A 112 19.16 -5.72 -0.53
N GLY A 113 19.76 -6.90 -0.70
CA GLY A 113 20.88 -7.28 0.13
C GLY A 113 20.54 -7.82 1.50
N ARG A 114 19.26 -8.03 1.76
CA ARG A 114 18.85 -8.57 3.06
C ARG A 114 18.79 -10.10 3.07
#